data_34bb03d555c00c09cdad87786fef937c
#
_entry.id   34bb03d555c00c09cdad87786fef937c
#
_cell.length_a   1.000
_cell.length_b   1.000
_cell.length_c   1.000
_cell.angle_alpha   90.00
_cell.angle_beta   90.00
_cell.angle_gamma   90.00
#
_symmetry.space_group_name_H-M   'P 1'
#
loop_
_entity.id
_entity.type
_entity.pdbx_description
1 polymer ?
#
loop_
_entity_poly.entity_id
_entity_poly.type
_entity_poly.pdbx_seq_one_letter_code
_entity_poly.pdbx_strand_id
1 'polypeptide(L)'
;MLRVFKVSRHFAGTKILVSTFQQSMRALRAPFVFLFVSVTIFAALMYFLESGQWNDEAGAYLMEDGQPPTFTSILDAAYFVVVTMTTVGYGDQSPSTSLGKGLAIAMMLFGVLFTAMPLTIVGNEFYDAIEKEGGFQYLLDAESLDDKSEAKVITFERVSHEYVAQRVSARTHVPDASLLL
;
A
#
# COMPACT_ATOMS: atom_id res chain seq x y z
N MET A 1 11.10 3.55 26.55
CA MET A 1 10.48 3.10 25.29
C MET A 1 11.45 3.07 24.09
N LEU A 2 12.49 3.91 23.98
CA LEU A 2 13.44 3.96 22.85
C LEU A 2 14.45 2.77 22.77
N ARG A 3 14.53 1.93 23.78
CA ARG A 3 15.48 0.77 23.78
C ARG A 3 15.10 -0.35 22.80
N VAL A 4 13.82 -0.45 22.44
CA VAL A 4 13.33 -1.45 21.47
C VAL A 4 13.88 -1.18 20.07
N PHE A 5 14.04 0.09 19.68
CA PHE A 5 14.66 0.46 18.41
C PHE A 5 16.15 0.07 18.30
N LYS A 6 16.83 -0.13 19.44
CA LYS A 6 18.23 -0.55 19.43
C LYS A 6 18.40 -2.03 19.09
N VAL A 7 17.39 -2.86 19.39
CA VAL A 7 17.35 -4.29 19.04
C VAL A 7 17.09 -4.48 17.52
N SER A 8 16.21 -3.66 16.94
CA SER A 8 15.90 -3.66 15.50
C SER A 8 17.13 -3.46 14.60
N ARG A 9 18.18 -2.78 15.10
CA ARG A 9 19.41 -2.48 14.35
C ARG A 9 20.27 -3.72 14.03
N HIS A 10 20.07 -4.82 14.75
CA HIS A 10 20.83 -6.06 14.59
C HIS A 10 20.20 -7.07 13.64
N PHE A 11 18.94 -6.88 13.25
CA PHE A 11 18.28 -7.76 12.29
C PHE A 11 18.57 -7.30 10.85
N ALA A 12 19.19 -8.16 10.04
CA ALA A 12 19.46 -7.90 8.63
C ALA A 12 18.19 -7.55 7.85
N GLY A 13 17.08 -8.22 8.16
CA GLY A 13 15.75 -7.96 7.56
C GLY A 13 15.22 -6.55 7.80
N THR A 14 15.56 -5.90 8.93
CA THR A 14 15.12 -4.52 9.19
C THR A 14 15.81 -3.50 8.27
N LYS A 15 17.06 -3.75 7.90
CA LYS A 15 17.78 -2.89 6.95
C LYS A 15 17.17 -3.00 5.57
N ILE A 16 16.82 -4.22 5.14
CA ILE A 16 16.14 -4.48 3.87
C ILE A 16 14.81 -3.72 3.82
N LEU A 17 13.97 -3.87 4.86
CA LEU A 17 12.69 -3.19 4.95
C LEU A 17 12.82 -1.66 4.86
N VAL A 18 13.76 -1.06 5.61
CA VAL A 18 13.96 0.39 5.60
C VAL A 18 14.49 0.87 4.24
N SER A 19 15.45 0.16 3.64
CA SER A 19 16.00 0.53 2.32
C SER A 19 14.94 0.40 1.23
N THR A 20 14.16 -0.68 1.24
CA THR A 20 13.03 -0.90 0.32
C THR A 20 12.01 0.23 0.42
N PHE A 21 11.61 0.58 1.66
CA PHE A 21 10.64 1.65 1.87
C PHE A 21 11.15 3.00 1.36
N GLN A 22 12.43 3.33 1.62
CA GLN A 22 13.03 4.57 1.10
C GLN A 22 13.09 4.60 -0.43
N GLN A 23 13.37 3.47 -1.05
CA GLN A 23 13.44 3.34 -2.51
C GLN A 23 12.04 3.45 -3.13
N SER A 24 11.03 2.81 -2.51
CA SER A 24 9.63 2.87 -2.93
C SER A 24 9.01 4.26 -2.82
N MET A 25 9.51 5.12 -1.93
CA MET A 25 8.94 6.46 -1.69
C MET A 25 8.87 7.34 -2.95
N ARG A 26 9.79 7.15 -3.89
CA ARG A 26 9.76 7.90 -5.17
C ARG A 26 8.61 7.45 -6.05
N ALA A 27 8.40 6.14 -6.16
CA ALA A 27 7.34 5.55 -6.96
C ALA A 27 5.96 5.75 -6.33
N LEU A 28 5.88 5.81 -4.99
CA LEU A 28 4.65 6.02 -4.24
C LEU A 28 4.07 7.44 -4.34
N ARG A 29 4.87 8.43 -4.77
CA ARG A 29 4.39 9.82 -4.87
C ARG A 29 3.16 9.94 -5.77
N ALA A 30 3.17 9.32 -6.94
CA ALA A 30 2.05 9.40 -7.89
C ALA A 30 0.75 8.77 -7.33
N PRO A 31 0.74 7.53 -6.81
CA PRO A 31 -0.43 6.96 -6.13
C PRO A 31 -0.95 7.80 -4.96
N PHE A 32 -0.06 8.38 -4.13
CA PHE A 32 -0.49 9.22 -3.00
C PHE A 32 -1.14 10.52 -3.44
N VAL A 33 -0.58 11.21 -4.44
CA VAL A 33 -1.21 12.43 -5.00
C VAL A 33 -2.59 12.08 -5.56
N PHE A 34 -2.70 10.99 -6.30
CA PHE A 34 -3.96 10.56 -6.86
C PHE A 34 -4.99 10.18 -5.79
N LEU A 35 -4.57 9.48 -4.74
CA LEU A 35 -5.41 9.16 -3.59
C LEU A 35 -5.90 10.44 -2.90
N PHE A 36 -5.03 11.41 -2.66
CA PHE A 36 -5.40 12.67 -2.04
C PHE A 36 -6.45 13.44 -2.86
N VAL A 37 -6.24 13.53 -4.19
CA VAL A 37 -7.20 14.17 -5.10
C VAL A 37 -8.54 13.43 -5.07
N SER A 38 -8.52 12.10 -5.13
CA SER A 38 -9.72 11.27 -5.09
C SER A 38 -10.49 11.44 -3.78
N VAL A 39 -9.81 11.43 -2.64
CA VAL A 39 -10.42 11.68 -1.32
C VAL A 39 -11.08 13.05 -1.31
N THR A 40 -10.44 14.08 -1.82
CA THR A 40 -10.99 15.43 -1.85
C THR A 40 -12.27 15.51 -2.70
N ILE A 41 -12.25 14.88 -3.88
CA ILE A 41 -13.42 14.85 -4.78
C ILE A 41 -14.57 14.08 -4.14
N PHE A 42 -14.34 12.88 -3.64
CA PHE A 42 -15.38 12.06 -3.02
C PHE A 42 -15.93 12.69 -1.74
N ALA A 43 -15.08 13.34 -0.93
CA ALA A 43 -15.51 14.06 0.26
C ALA A 43 -16.43 15.25 -0.08
N ALA A 44 -16.06 16.03 -1.09
CA ALA A 44 -16.90 17.15 -1.54
C ALA A 44 -18.24 16.66 -2.09
N LEU A 45 -18.25 15.61 -2.90
CA LEU A 45 -19.48 15.00 -3.43
C LEU A 45 -20.34 14.41 -2.31
N MET A 46 -19.74 13.68 -1.36
CA MET A 46 -20.45 13.09 -0.23
C MET A 46 -21.09 14.18 0.65
N TYR A 47 -20.32 15.20 0.98
CA TYR A 47 -20.84 16.34 1.74
C TYR A 47 -22.01 17.02 1.02
N PHE A 48 -21.88 17.26 -0.30
CA PHE A 48 -22.95 17.89 -1.09
C PHE A 48 -24.23 17.06 -1.12
N LEU A 49 -24.13 15.73 -1.27
CA LEU A 49 -25.29 14.83 -1.32
C LEU A 49 -25.96 14.62 0.03
N GLU A 50 -25.23 14.79 1.12
CA GLU A 50 -25.69 14.54 2.50
C GLU A 50 -25.83 15.82 3.34
N SER A 51 -25.72 17.02 2.74
CA SER A 51 -25.77 18.29 3.48
C SER A 51 -27.18 18.67 3.97
N GLY A 52 -28.24 17.99 3.51
CA GLY A 52 -29.61 18.30 3.85
C GLY A 52 -30.11 19.61 3.21
N GLN A 53 -31.27 20.06 3.63
CA GLN A 53 -31.89 21.33 3.20
C GLN A 53 -31.99 22.28 4.38
N TRP A 54 -31.89 23.58 4.08
CA TRP A 54 -32.08 24.62 5.11
C TRP A 54 -33.54 24.66 5.55
N ASN A 55 -33.76 24.53 6.85
CA ASN A 55 -35.08 24.66 7.46
C ASN A 55 -35.16 25.98 8.24
N ASP A 56 -36.04 26.90 7.79
CA ASP A 56 -36.18 28.21 8.39
C ASP A 56 -36.76 28.17 9.81
N GLU A 57 -37.62 27.19 10.13
CA GLU A 57 -38.22 27.02 11.45
C GLU A 57 -37.21 26.54 12.49
N ALA A 58 -36.33 25.65 12.09
CA ALA A 58 -35.28 25.09 12.95
C ALA A 58 -34.01 25.95 12.96
N GLY A 59 -33.82 26.84 11.97
CA GLY A 59 -32.59 27.63 11.78
C GLY A 59 -31.37 26.78 11.51
N ALA A 60 -31.55 25.59 10.91
CA ALA A 60 -30.49 24.57 10.69
C ALA A 60 -30.72 23.79 9.40
N TYR A 61 -29.65 23.14 8.91
CA TYR A 61 -29.77 22.15 7.86
C TYR A 61 -30.33 20.84 8.42
N LEU A 62 -31.39 20.33 7.80
CA LEU A 62 -32.04 19.07 8.16
C LEU A 62 -32.18 18.17 6.93
N MET A 63 -32.12 16.86 7.17
CA MET A 63 -32.45 15.84 6.19
C MET A 63 -33.98 15.75 6.00
N GLU A 64 -34.46 15.04 4.99
CA GLU A 64 -35.90 14.84 4.71
C GLU A 64 -36.65 14.20 5.89
N ASP A 65 -35.99 13.46 6.74
CA ASP A 65 -36.53 12.83 7.95
C ASP A 65 -36.52 13.77 9.19
N GLY A 66 -36.08 15.02 9.02
CA GLY A 66 -35.96 16.00 10.11
C GLY A 66 -34.76 15.80 11.02
N GLN A 67 -33.87 14.88 10.70
CA GLN A 67 -32.63 14.67 11.46
C GLN A 67 -31.51 15.60 10.97
N PRO A 68 -30.53 15.95 11.81
CA PRO A 68 -29.34 16.65 11.35
C PRO A 68 -28.54 15.84 10.35
N PRO A 69 -27.84 16.47 9.40
CA PRO A 69 -27.01 15.76 8.42
C PRO A 69 -25.87 15.00 9.12
N THR A 70 -25.55 13.82 8.60
CA THR A 70 -24.47 12.98 9.13
C THR A 70 -23.10 13.67 9.00
N PHE A 71 -22.89 14.38 7.91
CA PHE A 71 -21.62 15.09 7.64
C PHE A 71 -21.80 16.59 7.84
N THR A 72 -21.17 17.12 8.88
CA THR A 72 -21.25 18.54 9.25
C THR A 72 -20.27 19.42 8.47
N SER A 73 -19.25 18.83 7.87
CA SER A 73 -18.22 19.52 7.09
C SER A 73 -17.60 18.60 6.03
N ILE A 74 -16.92 19.22 5.06
CA ILE A 74 -16.13 18.47 4.05
C ILE A 74 -15.02 17.63 4.72
N LEU A 75 -14.44 18.11 5.82
CA LEU A 75 -13.41 17.37 6.56
C LEU A 75 -14.00 16.13 7.25
N ASP A 76 -15.20 16.22 7.76
CA ASP A 76 -15.93 15.12 8.34
C ASP A 76 -16.27 14.06 7.29
N ALA A 77 -16.75 14.49 6.13
CA ALA A 77 -16.92 13.61 4.97
C ALA A 77 -15.60 13.00 4.49
N ALA A 78 -14.48 13.74 4.52
CA ALA A 78 -13.18 13.23 4.15
C ALA A 78 -12.69 12.13 5.10
N TYR A 79 -12.95 12.25 6.39
CA TYR A 79 -12.68 11.17 7.35
C TYR A 79 -13.43 9.88 6.95
N PHE A 80 -14.73 9.96 6.70
CA PHE A 80 -15.52 8.83 6.23
C PHE A 80 -14.98 8.23 4.95
N VAL A 81 -14.62 9.07 3.96
CA VAL A 81 -14.05 8.65 2.67
C VAL A 81 -12.74 7.88 2.88
N VAL A 82 -11.81 8.42 3.69
CA VAL A 82 -10.52 7.77 3.97
C VAL A 82 -10.75 6.43 4.66
N VAL A 83 -11.55 6.38 5.71
CA VAL A 83 -11.84 5.15 6.47
C VAL A 83 -12.47 4.08 5.58
N THR A 84 -13.33 4.48 4.66
CA THR A 84 -14.00 3.56 3.74
C THR A 84 -13.10 3.11 2.60
N MET A 85 -12.38 4.03 1.94
CA MET A 85 -11.46 3.70 0.84
C MET A 85 -10.29 2.85 1.29
N THR A 86 -9.81 3.04 2.52
CA THR A 86 -8.74 2.21 3.09
C THR A 86 -9.23 0.87 3.66
N THR A 87 -10.52 0.57 3.51
CA THR A 87 -11.17 -0.68 3.99
C THR A 87 -11.18 -0.87 5.51
N VAL A 88 -10.94 0.20 6.28
CA VAL A 88 -11.01 0.16 7.76
C VAL A 88 -12.44 0.00 8.24
N GLY A 89 -13.37 0.86 7.77
CA GLY A 89 -14.81 0.73 7.97
C GLY A 89 -15.25 0.72 9.44
N TYR A 90 -14.95 1.76 10.22
CA TYR A 90 -15.39 1.81 11.63
C TYR A 90 -16.91 1.75 11.82
N GLY A 91 -17.69 2.20 10.82
CA GLY A 91 -19.16 2.20 10.88
C GLY A 91 -19.76 3.25 11.79
N ASP A 92 -18.98 4.22 12.23
CA ASP A 92 -19.37 5.35 13.07
C ASP A 92 -20.13 6.41 12.26
N GLN A 93 -19.85 6.51 10.97
CA GLN A 93 -20.55 7.38 10.02
C GLN A 93 -20.97 6.58 8.79
N SER A 94 -22.14 6.90 8.24
CA SER A 94 -22.65 6.29 7.01
C SER A 94 -23.61 7.24 6.31
N PRO A 95 -23.68 7.22 4.95
CA PRO A 95 -24.63 8.03 4.21
C PRO A 95 -26.07 7.57 4.48
N SER A 96 -26.97 8.53 4.65
CA SER A 96 -28.41 8.30 4.88
C SER A 96 -29.18 8.27 3.57
N THR A 97 -28.82 9.13 2.60
CA THR A 97 -29.52 9.25 1.33
C THR A 97 -29.23 8.08 0.36
N SER A 98 -30.17 7.80 -0.53
CA SER A 98 -29.97 6.77 -1.57
C SER A 98 -28.85 7.13 -2.53
N LEU A 99 -28.67 8.41 -2.85
CA LEU A 99 -27.57 8.87 -3.72
C LEU A 99 -26.22 8.79 -3.00
N GLY A 100 -26.17 9.16 -1.71
CA GLY A 100 -24.96 9.01 -0.89
C GLY A 100 -24.54 7.56 -0.75
N LYS A 101 -25.49 6.62 -0.56
CA LYS A 101 -25.21 5.17 -0.57
C LYS A 101 -24.68 4.69 -1.91
N GLY A 102 -25.24 5.17 -3.03
CA GLY A 102 -24.73 4.87 -4.37
C GLY A 102 -23.31 5.37 -4.59
N LEU A 103 -23.03 6.60 -4.17
CA LEU A 103 -21.66 7.16 -4.19
C LEU A 103 -20.70 6.36 -3.31
N ALA A 104 -21.14 5.91 -2.13
CA ALA A 104 -20.33 5.08 -1.25
C ALA A 104 -19.95 3.75 -1.90
N ILE A 105 -20.86 3.09 -2.61
CA ILE A 105 -20.55 1.86 -3.37
C ILE A 105 -19.47 2.13 -4.42
N ALA A 106 -19.64 3.18 -5.23
CA ALA A 106 -18.65 3.55 -6.25
C ALA A 106 -17.28 3.83 -5.62
N MET A 107 -17.25 4.56 -4.51
CA MET A 107 -16.05 4.90 -3.75
C MET A 107 -15.37 3.66 -3.16
N MET A 108 -16.11 2.69 -2.64
CA MET A 108 -15.58 1.42 -2.13
C MET A 108 -14.86 0.63 -3.22
N LEU A 109 -15.47 0.48 -4.41
CA LEU A 109 -14.87 -0.20 -5.55
C LEU A 109 -13.60 0.52 -6.03
N PHE A 110 -13.67 1.83 -6.11
CA PHE A 110 -12.53 2.66 -6.48
C PHE A 110 -11.40 2.55 -5.43
N GLY A 111 -11.72 2.58 -4.14
CA GLY A 111 -10.77 2.47 -3.04
C GLY A 111 -9.97 1.17 -3.09
N VAL A 112 -10.62 0.03 -3.32
CA VAL A 112 -9.95 -1.29 -3.44
C VAL A 112 -8.94 -1.29 -4.58
N LEU A 113 -9.30 -0.75 -5.75
CA LEU A 113 -8.40 -0.67 -6.91
C LEU A 113 -7.18 0.22 -6.61
N PHE A 114 -7.41 1.36 -5.94
CA PHE A 114 -6.35 2.33 -5.68
C PHE A 114 -5.41 1.92 -4.55
N THR A 115 -5.89 1.26 -3.51
CA THR A 115 -5.03 0.77 -2.42
C THR A 115 -4.15 -0.41 -2.86
N ALA A 116 -4.54 -1.15 -3.90
CA ALA A 116 -3.73 -2.21 -4.47
C ALA A 116 -2.43 -1.71 -5.12
N MET A 117 -2.42 -0.51 -5.73
CA MET A 117 -1.23 0.03 -6.41
C MET A 117 -0.04 0.28 -5.47
N PRO A 118 -0.15 1.03 -4.37
CA PRO A 118 0.93 1.20 -3.41
C PRO A 118 1.46 -0.13 -2.86
N LEU A 119 0.57 -1.08 -2.59
CA LEU A 119 0.96 -2.39 -2.08
C LEU A 119 1.82 -3.16 -3.09
N THR A 120 1.43 -3.14 -4.36
CA THR A 120 2.19 -3.80 -5.44
C THR A 120 3.55 -3.16 -5.63
N ILE A 121 3.65 -1.82 -5.60
CA ILE A 121 4.93 -1.10 -5.74
C ILE A 121 5.89 -1.48 -4.62
N VAL A 122 5.43 -1.43 -3.37
CA VAL A 122 6.25 -1.81 -2.20
C VAL A 122 6.63 -3.29 -2.26
N GLY A 123 5.70 -4.15 -2.67
CA GLY A 123 5.93 -5.58 -2.84
C GLY A 123 7.04 -5.89 -3.84
N ASN A 124 7.01 -5.26 -5.01
CA ASN A 124 8.02 -5.46 -6.06
C ASN A 124 9.41 -4.99 -5.60
N GLU A 125 9.51 -3.81 -4.99
CA GLU A 125 10.78 -3.32 -4.44
C GLU A 125 11.32 -4.22 -3.31
N PHE A 126 10.43 -4.81 -2.52
CA PHE A 126 10.80 -5.76 -1.49
C PHE A 126 11.34 -7.06 -2.09
N TYR A 127 10.70 -7.60 -3.12
CA TYR A 127 11.20 -8.76 -3.87
C TYR A 127 12.57 -8.50 -4.48
N ASP A 128 12.74 -7.35 -5.14
CA ASP A 128 14.01 -6.95 -5.73
C ASP A 128 15.13 -6.81 -4.68
N ALA A 129 14.80 -6.29 -3.50
CA ALA A 129 15.75 -6.15 -2.40
C ALA A 129 16.21 -7.52 -1.86
N ILE A 130 15.28 -8.46 -1.67
CA ILE A 130 15.60 -9.83 -1.24
C ILE A 130 16.42 -10.55 -2.30
N GLU A 131 16.07 -10.40 -3.58
CA GLU A 131 16.80 -11.04 -4.68
C GLU A 131 18.24 -10.54 -4.76
N LYS A 132 18.47 -9.25 -4.56
CA LYS A 132 19.81 -8.63 -4.56
C LYS A 132 20.69 -9.11 -3.39
N GLU A 133 20.11 -9.43 -2.25
CA GLU A 133 20.84 -9.89 -1.06
C GLU A 133 21.02 -11.42 -0.98
N GLY A 134 20.80 -12.15 -2.07
CA GLY A 134 21.08 -13.59 -2.15
C GLY A 134 19.85 -14.49 -2.10
N GLY A 135 18.67 -13.90 -2.22
CA GLY A 135 17.42 -14.62 -2.38
C GLY A 135 16.83 -15.19 -1.08
N PHE A 136 15.65 -15.72 -1.22
CA PHE A 136 14.87 -16.34 -0.13
C PHE A 136 15.60 -17.54 0.53
N GLN A 137 16.53 -18.16 -0.19
CA GLN A 137 17.36 -19.24 0.32
C GLN A 137 18.25 -18.79 1.50
N TYR A 138 18.78 -17.56 1.44
CA TYR A 138 19.56 -16.98 2.53
C TYR A 138 18.73 -16.79 3.81
N LEU A 139 17.45 -16.47 3.68
CA LEU A 139 16.56 -16.34 4.84
C LEU A 139 16.25 -17.69 5.48
N LEU A 140 16.07 -18.73 4.67
CA LEU A 140 15.83 -20.10 5.16
C LEU A 140 17.11 -20.71 5.77
N ASP A 141 18.27 -20.45 5.17
CA ASP A 141 19.57 -20.91 5.69
C ASP A 141 19.93 -20.17 6.99
N ALA A 142 19.63 -18.87 7.11
CA ALA A 142 19.84 -18.11 8.33
C ALA A 142 18.98 -18.60 9.50
N GLU A 143 17.75 -19.05 9.22
CA GLU A 143 16.85 -19.62 10.24
C GLU A 143 17.33 -21.03 10.66
N SER A 144 17.96 -21.79 9.76
CA SER A 144 18.50 -23.12 10.05
C SER A 144 19.87 -23.09 10.77
N LEU A 145 20.58 -21.97 10.72
CA LEU A 145 21.92 -21.79 11.31
C LEU A 145 21.91 -21.37 12.79
N ASP A 146 20.74 -21.04 13.36
CA ASP A 146 20.63 -20.66 14.78
C ASP A 146 20.77 -21.87 15.73
N ASP A 147 20.87 -23.11 15.23
CA ASP A 147 20.95 -24.33 16.05
C ASP A 147 22.32 -25.07 16.03
N LYS A 148 23.34 -24.61 15.35
CA LYS A 148 24.68 -25.25 15.47
C LYS A 148 25.83 -24.33 15.12
N SER A 149 26.71 -24.14 16.12
CA SER A 149 27.99 -23.48 16.14
C SER A 149 29.04 -24.02 15.17
N GLU A 150 28.80 -23.95 13.88
CA GLU A 150 29.81 -23.97 12.83
C GLU A 150 29.39 -23.02 11.71
N ALA A 151 29.55 -21.73 11.97
CA ALA A 151 29.49 -20.73 10.94
C ALA A 151 30.62 -20.91 9.95
N LYS A 152 30.49 -21.87 9.03
CA LYS A 152 31.18 -21.77 7.77
C LYS A 152 30.65 -20.51 7.11
N VAL A 153 31.45 -19.48 7.13
CA VAL A 153 31.26 -18.26 6.36
C VAL A 153 31.08 -18.68 4.90
N ILE A 154 29.82 -18.88 4.49
CA ILE A 154 29.48 -19.07 3.08
C ILE A 154 29.84 -17.73 2.45
N THR A 155 30.97 -17.66 1.81
CA THR A 155 31.49 -16.45 1.20
C THR A 155 30.46 -15.97 0.20
N PHE A 156 29.84 -14.86 0.51
CA PHE A 156 28.83 -14.13 -0.30
C PHE A 156 29.27 -13.99 -1.78
N GLU A 157 30.54 -14.00 -2.01
CA GLU A 157 31.20 -13.92 -3.31
C GLU A 157 30.90 -15.13 -4.22
N ARG A 158 30.78 -16.35 -3.69
CA ARG A 158 30.57 -17.56 -4.49
C ARG A 158 29.13 -17.66 -5.01
N VAL A 159 28.15 -17.30 -4.17
CA VAL A 159 26.71 -17.37 -4.54
C VAL A 159 26.37 -16.28 -5.54
N SER A 160 26.93 -15.06 -5.37
CA SER A 160 26.68 -13.97 -6.31
C SER A 160 27.30 -14.23 -7.69
N HIS A 161 28.48 -14.81 -7.75
CA HIS A 161 29.13 -15.15 -9.02
C HIS A 161 28.43 -16.29 -9.79
N GLU A 162 27.94 -17.30 -9.09
CA GLU A 162 27.22 -18.40 -9.71
C GLU A 162 25.85 -18.01 -10.24
N TYR A 163 25.13 -17.17 -9.48
CA TYR A 163 23.82 -16.64 -9.88
C TYR A 163 23.91 -15.65 -11.04
N VAL A 164 24.90 -14.76 -11.02
CA VAL A 164 25.18 -13.83 -12.12
C VAL A 164 25.62 -14.60 -13.38
N ALA A 165 26.46 -15.63 -13.24
CA ALA A 165 26.89 -16.46 -14.36
C ALA A 165 25.72 -17.23 -15.00
N GLN A 166 24.79 -17.78 -14.20
CA GLN A 166 23.60 -18.44 -14.73
C GLN A 166 22.66 -17.45 -15.47
N ARG A 167 22.47 -16.24 -14.97
CA ARG A 167 21.65 -15.22 -15.65
C ARG A 167 22.30 -14.68 -16.93
N VAL A 168 23.60 -14.54 -16.95
CA VAL A 168 24.32 -14.13 -18.16
C VAL A 168 24.24 -15.25 -19.21
N SER A 169 24.42 -16.51 -18.82
CA SER A 169 24.28 -17.66 -19.70
C SER A 169 22.86 -17.83 -20.27
N ALA A 170 21.83 -17.59 -19.44
CA ALA A 170 20.45 -17.64 -19.90
C ALA A 170 20.07 -16.49 -20.87
N ARG A 171 20.77 -15.33 -20.79
CA ARG A 171 20.58 -14.20 -21.70
C ARG A 171 21.35 -14.33 -23.04
N THR A 172 22.40 -15.12 -23.07
CA THR A 172 23.21 -15.34 -24.28
C THR A 172 22.73 -16.49 -25.15
N HIS A 173 21.70 -17.23 -24.73
CA HIS A 173 21.05 -18.23 -25.60
C HIS A 173 20.02 -17.53 -26.52
N VAL A 174 20.53 -16.65 -27.41
CA VAL A 174 19.79 -16.22 -28.59
C VAL A 174 19.75 -17.45 -29.53
N PRO A 175 18.57 -17.94 -29.93
CA PRO A 175 18.53 -19.04 -30.92
C PRO A 175 19.11 -18.50 -32.22
N ASP A 176 20.06 -19.28 -32.74
CA ASP A 176 20.75 -19.03 -33.98
C ASP A 176 19.74 -18.86 -35.12
N ALA A 177 19.73 -17.66 -35.71
CA ALA A 177 18.83 -17.29 -36.81
C ALA A 177 19.14 -17.99 -38.13
N SER A 178 19.95 -19.03 -38.12
CA SER A 178 20.40 -19.77 -39.31
C SER A 178 19.48 -20.94 -39.75
N LEU A 179 18.29 -21.10 -39.14
CA LEU A 179 17.33 -22.16 -39.51
C LEU A 179 16.06 -21.64 -40.23
N LEU A 180 16.09 -20.43 -40.79
CA LEU A 180 15.05 -19.90 -41.65
C LEU A 180 15.65 -19.44 -42.99
N LEU A 181 16.17 -20.35 -43.79
CA LEU A 181 16.35 -20.28 -45.24
C LEU A 181 16.05 -21.64 -45.85
#